data_f2699250a944206369615d758517610d
#
_entry.id   f2699250a944206369615d758517610d
#
_cell.length_a   1.000
_cell.length_b   1.000
_cell.length_c   1.000
_cell.angle_alpha   90.00
_cell.angle_beta   90.00
_cell.angle_gamma   90.00
#
_symmetry.space_group_name_H-M   'P 1'
#
loop_
_entity.id
_entity.type
_entity.pdbx_description
1 polymer ?
#
loop_
_entity_poly.entity_id
_entity_poly.type
_entity_poly.pdbx_seq_one_letter_code
_entity_poly.pdbx_strand_id
1 'polypeptide(L)'
;MAKRKFDFDLIVLGSGAGGSAAANIAAKAGLNVVIVENDLFGGESPNHSDIPRAAISKVKKAFFEAKKAEKMGLRSANLTYNFPIISAWKKIVIERTGAHDNQKFFESVGIKTFRGEARFLTPNEISINQKHYSAKNFLIATGSKISIPDIKNIENVRYYTPKTIFNIARPPKSIFIVGGGAEAVEIAQILAIFGTKV
;
A
#
# COMPACT_ATOMS: atom_id res chain seq x y z
N MET A 1 -3.75 -20.10 38.11
CA MET A 1 -3.24 -19.85 36.76
C MET A 1 -1.83 -19.36 36.86
N ALA A 2 -0.86 -20.02 36.24
CA ALA A 2 0.53 -19.55 36.22
C ALA A 2 0.59 -18.17 35.53
N LYS A 3 1.23 -17.19 36.18
CA LYS A 3 1.41 -15.85 35.63
C LYS A 3 2.21 -15.98 34.33
N ARG A 4 1.63 -15.58 33.18
CA ARG A 4 2.38 -15.57 31.92
C ARG A 4 3.62 -14.71 32.10
N LYS A 5 4.79 -15.23 31.72
CA LYS A 5 6.06 -14.51 31.84
C LYS A 5 6.11 -13.29 30.89
N PHE A 6 5.34 -13.30 29.79
CA PHE A 6 5.25 -12.27 28.77
C PHE A 6 3.77 -11.98 28.45
N ASP A 7 3.48 -10.76 27.98
CA ASP A 7 2.16 -10.36 27.56
C ASP A 7 1.70 -11.10 26.29
N PHE A 8 2.67 -11.40 25.38
CA PHE A 8 2.45 -12.07 24.11
C PHE A 8 3.48 -13.17 23.86
N ASP A 9 3.08 -14.19 23.10
CA ASP A 9 4.00 -15.20 22.58
C ASP A 9 4.78 -14.63 21.38
N LEU A 10 4.10 -13.81 20.56
CA LEU A 10 4.66 -13.15 19.39
C LEU A 10 4.09 -11.73 19.23
N ILE A 11 4.98 -10.76 19.04
CA ILE A 11 4.64 -9.43 18.55
C ILE A 11 5.18 -9.30 17.13
N VAL A 12 4.28 -8.98 16.19
CA VAL A 12 4.60 -8.76 14.78
C VAL A 12 4.61 -7.25 14.52
N LEU A 13 5.73 -6.72 14.05
CA LEU A 13 5.90 -5.32 13.71
C LEU A 13 5.68 -5.14 12.20
N GLY A 14 4.55 -4.55 11.82
CA GLY A 14 4.08 -4.36 10.45
C GLY A 14 3.02 -5.38 10.04
N SER A 15 1.97 -4.89 9.42
CA SER A 15 0.80 -5.66 8.96
C SER A 15 0.78 -5.92 7.46
N GLY A 16 1.91 -5.71 6.77
CA GLY A 16 2.06 -6.02 5.35
C GLY A 16 1.99 -7.52 5.07
N ALA A 17 2.25 -7.94 3.84
CA ALA A 17 2.11 -9.33 3.39
C ALA A 17 2.84 -10.34 4.29
N GLY A 18 4.10 -10.06 4.64
CA GLY A 18 4.90 -10.94 5.49
C GLY A 18 4.38 -11.00 6.94
N GLY A 19 4.10 -9.84 7.54
CA GLY A 19 3.59 -9.76 8.91
C GLY A 19 2.22 -10.40 9.07
N SER A 20 1.31 -10.13 8.14
CA SER A 20 -0.04 -10.72 8.13
C SER A 20 -0.02 -12.23 8.00
N ALA A 21 0.79 -12.77 7.09
CA ALA A 21 0.92 -14.20 6.88
C ALA A 21 1.46 -14.90 8.15
N ALA A 22 2.54 -14.36 8.72
CA ALA A 22 3.15 -14.93 9.91
C ALA A 22 2.23 -14.86 11.14
N ALA A 23 1.55 -13.73 11.35
CA ALA A 23 0.60 -13.58 12.44
C ALA A 23 -0.56 -14.59 12.36
N ASN A 24 -1.11 -14.78 11.14
CA ASN A 24 -2.17 -15.78 10.91
C ASN A 24 -1.70 -17.21 11.20
N ILE A 25 -0.49 -17.57 10.76
CA ILE A 25 0.08 -18.90 11.02
C ILE A 25 0.27 -19.09 12.52
N ALA A 26 0.84 -18.11 13.21
CA ALA A 26 1.08 -18.19 14.65
C ALA A 26 -0.23 -18.27 15.46
N ALA A 27 -1.24 -17.47 15.10
CA ALA A 27 -2.54 -17.51 15.75
C ALA A 27 -3.24 -18.87 15.55
N LYS A 28 -3.20 -19.44 14.34
CA LYS A 28 -3.72 -20.78 14.06
C LYS A 28 -2.99 -21.88 14.85
N ALA A 29 -1.73 -21.67 15.19
CA ALA A 29 -0.95 -22.55 16.08
C ALA A 29 -1.27 -22.34 17.57
N GLY A 30 -2.24 -21.49 17.91
CA GLY A 30 -2.68 -21.24 19.29
C GLY A 30 -1.83 -20.24 20.08
N LEU A 31 -0.93 -19.51 19.42
CA LEU A 31 -0.13 -18.50 20.09
C LEU A 31 -0.94 -17.22 20.34
N ASN A 32 -0.62 -16.52 21.44
CA ASN A 32 -1.15 -15.20 21.74
C ASN A 32 -0.35 -14.14 20.93
N VAL A 33 -0.95 -13.66 19.83
CA VAL A 33 -0.30 -12.79 18.84
C VAL A 33 -0.89 -11.40 18.86
N VAL A 34 -0.01 -10.40 18.66
CA VAL A 34 -0.41 -9.03 18.35
C VAL A 34 0.34 -8.51 17.12
N ILE A 35 -0.35 -7.77 16.27
CA ILE A 35 0.24 -7.00 15.16
C ILE A 35 0.27 -5.52 15.56
N VAL A 36 1.42 -4.89 15.35
CA VAL A 36 1.63 -3.44 15.52
C VAL A 36 1.80 -2.80 14.16
N GLU A 37 1.00 -1.78 13.86
CA GLU A 37 1.05 -1.05 12.59
C GLU A 37 1.08 0.45 12.83
N ASN A 38 1.97 1.16 12.16
CA ASN A 38 2.12 2.61 12.32
C ASN A 38 1.39 3.42 11.24
N ASP A 39 0.96 2.78 10.16
CA ASP A 39 0.21 3.37 9.05
C ASP A 39 -1.14 2.62 8.87
N LEU A 40 -1.51 2.32 7.66
CA LEU A 40 -2.73 1.58 7.33
C LEU A 40 -2.51 0.07 7.41
N PHE A 41 -3.41 -0.63 8.10
CA PHE A 41 -3.38 -2.09 8.16
C PHE A 41 -3.44 -2.71 6.76
N GLY A 42 -2.68 -3.80 6.56
CA GLY A 42 -2.54 -4.48 5.27
C GLY A 42 -1.28 -4.10 4.51
N GLY A 43 -0.58 -3.06 4.95
CA GLY A 43 0.69 -2.62 4.38
C GLY A 43 0.57 -1.87 3.06
N GLU A 44 1.63 -1.84 2.30
CA GLU A 44 1.78 -0.98 1.13
C GLU A 44 0.94 -1.42 -0.08
N SER A 45 0.93 -2.73 -0.37
CA SER A 45 0.32 -3.26 -1.59
C SER A 45 -1.15 -2.85 -1.78
N PRO A 46 -2.06 -3.07 -0.81
CA PRO A 46 -3.45 -2.66 -0.99
C PRO A 46 -3.67 -1.16 -0.85
N ASN A 47 -2.88 -0.47 -0.04
CA ASN A 47 -3.17 0.92 0.32
C ASN A 47 -2.50 1.94 -0.60
N HIS A 48 -1.26 1.68 -1.06
CA HIS A 48 -0.43 2.70 -1.68
C HIS A 48 0.16 2.31 -3.05
N SER A 49 0.33 1.02 -3.36
CA SER A 49 1.06 0.61 -4.57
C SER A 49 0.26 -0.30 -5.52
N ASP A 50 0.25 -1.60 -5.31
CA ASP A 50 -0.19 -2.57 -6.32
C ASP A 50 -1.68 -2.45 -6.66
N ILE A 51 -2.56 -2.40 -5.67
CA ILE A 51 -3.99 -2.34 -5.92
C ILE A 51 -4.42 -1.00 -6.55
N PRO A 52 -4.02 0.17 -6.03
CA PRO A 52 -4.27 1.46 -6.68
C PRO A 52 -3.78 1.51 -8.13
N ARG A 53 -2.57 1.02 -8.37
CA ARG A 53 -1.94 0.96 -9.69
C ARG A 53 -2.68 0.03 -10.63
N ALA A 54 -3.01 -1.18 -10.19
CA ALA A 54 -3.75 -2.15 -10.98
C ALA A 54 -5.15 -1.64 -11.37
N ALA A 55 -5.84 -0.96 -10.45
CA ALA A 55 -7.14 -0.35 -10.73
C ALA A 55 -7.07 0.66 -11.87
N ILE A 56 -6.10 1.58 -11.82
CA ILE A 56 -5.91 2.59 -12.88
C ILE A 56 -5.40 1.95 -14.17
N SER A 57 -4.51 0.96 -14.08
CA SER A 57 -4.00 0.22 -15.23
C SER A 57 -5.11 -0.53 -15.99
N LYS A 58 -6.12 -1.04 -15.28
CA LYS A 58 -7.30 -1.63 -15.92
C LYS A 58 -8.10 -0.61 -16.73
N VAL A 59 -8.30 0.59 -16.19
CA VAL A 59 -8.97 1.69 -16.91
C VAL A 59 -8.14 2.13 -18.13
N LYS A 60 -6.81 2.28 -17.93
CA LYS A 60 -5.86 2.56 -19.02
C LYS A 60 -6.03 1.55 -20.16
N LYS A 61 -6.07 0.26 -19.85
CA LYS A 61 -6.21 -0.82 -20.85
C LYS A 61 -7.53 -0.68 -21.62
N ALA A 62 -8.64 -0.51 -20.92
CA ALA A 62 -9.94 -0.33 -21.56
C ALA A 62 -9.99 0.90 -22.48
N PHE A 63 -9.43 2.03 -22.04
CA PHE A 63 -9.37 3.27 -22.82
C PHE A 63 -8.48 3.10 -24.07
N PHE A 64 -7.35 2.42 -23.92
CA PHE A 64 -6.44 2.13 -25.04
C PHE A 64 -7.08 1.22 -26.08
N GLU A 65 -7.73 0.12 -25.64
CA GLU A 65 -8.41 -0.81 -26.54
C GLU A 65 -9.58 -0.13 -27.27
N ALA A 66 -10.34 0.73 -26.58
CA ALA A 66 -11.41 1.50 -27.23
C ALA A 66 -10.87 2.45 -28.30
N LYS A 67 -9.74 3.15 -28.05
CA LYS A 67 -9.07 3.95 -29.09
C LYS A 67 -8.56 3.12 -30.24
N LYS A 68 -8.03 1.92 -29.96
CA LYS A 68 -7.52 1.01 -31.00
C LYS A 68 -8.64 0.44 -31.88
N ALA A 69 -9.84 0.28 -31.32
CA ALA A 69 -11.00 -0.25 -32.02
C ALA A 69 -11.39 0.57 -33.26
N GLU A 70 -11.08 1.86 -33.29
CA GLU A 70 -11.29 2.70 -34.50
C GLU A 70 -10.51 2.17 -35.72
N LYS A 71 -9.30 1.65 -35.49
CA LYS A 71 -8.47 1.04 -36.54
C LYS A 71 -9.06 -0.27 -37.10
N MET A 72 -10.00 -0.86 -36.36
CA MET A 72 -10.71 -2.09 -36.73
C MET A 72 -12.11 -1.79 -37.32
N GLY A 73 -12.39 -0.51 -37.62
CA GLY A 73 -13.64 -0.08 -38.20
C GLY A 73 -14.77 0.20 -37.19
N LEU A 74 -14.50 0.07 -35.89
CA LEU A 74 -15.49 0.47 -34.87
C LEU A 74 -15.41 1.98 -34.67
N ARG A 75 -16.56 2.64 -34.74
CA ARG A 75 -16.65 4.09 -34.55
C ARG A 75 -16.90 4.39 -33.07
N SER A 76 -15.93 5.00 -32.39
CA SER A 76 -16.13 5.61 -31.09
C SER A 76 -16.06 7.13 -31.24
N ALA A 77 -17.21 7.77 -31.36
CA ALA A 77 -17.29 9.21 -31.47
C ALA A 77 -16.74 9.83 -30.14
N ASN A 78 -15.62 10.57 -30.21
CA ASN A 78 -15.07 11.38 -29.13
C ASN A 78 -14.86 10.65 -27.80
N LEU A 79 -14.11 9.53 -27.81
CA LEU A 79 -13.75 8.86 -26.60
C LEU A 79 -12.92 9.79 -25.67
N THR A 80 -13.53 10.19 -24.60
CA THR A 80 -12.93 11.02 -23.55
C THR A 80 -12.85 10.26 -22.23
N TYR A 81 -12.20 10.81 -21.23
CA TYR A 81 -12.18 10.25 -19.89
C TYR A 81 -12.48 11.33 -18.84
N ASN A 82 -12.99 10.90 -17.70
CA ASN A 82 -13.17 11.74 -16.51
C ASN A 82 -12.28 11.19 -15.38
N PHE A 83 -11.15 11.86 -15.12
CA PHE A 83 -10.17 11.37 -14.17
C PHE A 83 -10.67 11.33 -12.71
N PRO A 84 -11.48 12.29 -12.22
CA PRO A 84 -12.17 12.17 -10.93
C PRO A 84 -12.97 10.86 -10.79
N ILE A 85 -13.69 10.44 -11.82
CA ILE A 85 -14.44 9.17 -11.80
C ILE A 85 -13.48 7.97 -11.77
N ILE A 86 -12.36 8.03 -12.51
CA ILE A 86 -11.30 7.00 -12.45
C ILE A 86 -10.72 6.91 -11.04
N SER A 87 -10.48 8.06 -10.41
CA SER A 87 -9.98 8.11 -9.02
C SER A 87 -10.99 7.54 -8.01
N ALA A 88 -12.29 7.80 -8.21
CA ALA A 88 -13.35 7.20 -7.39
C ALA A 88 -13.42 5.68 -7.60
N TRP A 89 -13.33 5.20 -8.85
CA TRP A 89 -13.22 3.77 -9.17
C TRP A 89 -12.03 3.11 -8.45
N LYS A 90 -10.86 3.74 -8.47
CA LYS A 90 -9.68 3.25 -7.73
C LYS A 90 -10.00 3.04 -6.25
N LYS A 91 -10.68 3.99 -5.60
CA LYS A 91 -11.07 3.87 -4.19
C LYS A 91 -12.00 2.68 -3.95
N ILE A 92 -13.03 2.52 -4.79
CA ILE A 92 -13.95 1.39 -4.73
C ILE A 92 -13.20 0.05 -4.87
N VAL A 93 -12.22 -0.03 -5.77
CA VAL A 93 -11.40 -1.24 -5.92
C VAL A 93 -10.61 -1.54 -4.67
N ILE A 94 -9.97 -0.53 -4.05
CA ILE A 94 -9.23 -0.68 -2.79
C ILE A 94 -10.18 -1.17 -1.68
N GLU A 95 -11.35 -0.56 -1.53
CA GLU A 95 -12.36 -0.95 -0.54
C GLU A 95 -12.81 -2.41 -0.71
N ARG A 96 -13.05 -2.84 -1.95
CA ARG A 96 -13.44 -4.22 -2.27
C ARG A 96 -12.37 -5.27 -1.96
N THR A 97 -11.12 -4.89 -1.81
CA THR A 97 -10.06 -5.80 -1.35
C THR A 97 -10.12 -6.08 0.16
N GLY A 98 -10.98 -5.36 0.90
CA GLY A 98 -11.04 -5.43 2.35
C GLY A 98 -9.85 -4.76 3.06
N ALA A 99 -9.05 -3.97 2.34
CA ALA A 99 -7.86 -3.32 2.91
C ALA A 99 -8.19 -2.45 4.13
N HIS A 100 -9.33 -1.76 4.10
CA HIS A 100 -9.77 -0.91 5.22
C HIS A 100 -10.30 -1.70 6.43
N ASP A 101 -10.70 -2.96 6.24
CA ASP A 101 -11.22 -3.83 7.28
C ASP A 101 -10.18 -4.85 7.78
N ASN A 102 -8.93 -4.75 7.32
CA ASN A 102 -7.87 -5.67 7.72
C ASN A 102 -7.67 -5.75 9.24
N GLN A 103 -7.85 -4.63 9.96
CA GLN A 103 -7.80 -4.65 11.43
C GLN A 103 -8.91 -5.56 12.00
N LYS A 104 -10.15 -5.39 11.57
CA LYS A 104 -11.29 -6.23 12.00
C LYS A 104 -11.08 -7.70 11.62
N PHE A 105 -10.50 -7.95 10.45
CA PHE A 105 -10.14 -9.31 10.05
C PHE A 105 -9.16 -9.95 11.03
N PHE A 106 -8.08 -9.27 11.42
CA PHE A 106 -7.15 -9.80 12.40
C PHE A 106 -7.82 -10.07 13.74
N GLU A 107 -8.65 -9.16 14.23
CA GLU A 107 -9.39 -9.31 15.47
C GLU A 107 -10.37 -10.49 15.41
N SER A 108 -11.03 -10.70 14.28
CA SER A 108 -11.96 -11.82 14.07
C SER A 108 -11.30 -13.21 14.12
N VAL A 109 -10.01 -13.29 13.82
CA VAL A 109 -9.22 -14.52 13.91
C VAL A 109 -8.38 -14.59 15.20
N GLY A 110 -8.68 -13.76 16.19
CA GLY A 110 -8.07 -13.79 17.52
C GLY A 110 -6.70 -13.10 17.62
N ILE A 111 -6.29 -12.35 16.60
CA ILE A 111 -5.05 -11.57 16.61
C ILE A 111 -5.37 -10.18 17.15
N LYS A 112 -4.67 -9.74 18.20
CA LYS A 112 -4.77 -8.35 18.69
C LYS A 112 -4.08 -7.40 17.72
N THR A 113 -4.57 -6.16 17.68
CA THR A 113 -3.99 -5.10 16.85
C THR A 113 -3.69 -3.86 17.68
N PHE A 114 -2.51 -3.29 17.46
CA PHE A 114 -2.14 -2.00 18.02
C PHE A 114 -1.72 -1.05 16.91
N ARG A 115 -2.19 0.18 16.98
CA ARG A 115 -1.77 1.24 16.06
C ARG A 115 -0.79 2.17 16.75
N GLY A 116 0.38 2.33 16.16
CA GLY A 116 1.42 3.22 16.65
C GLY A 116 2.82 2.78 16.25
N GLU A 117 3.78 3.65 16.50
CA GLU A 117 5.20 3.35 16.29
C GLU A 117 5.73 2.53 17.47
N ALA A 118 6.34 1.38 17.17
CA ALA A 118 6.97 0.54 18.16
C ALA A 118 8.46 0.88 18.29
N ARG A 119 8.96 0.93 19.52
CA ARG A 119 10.39 1.11 19.84
C ARG A 119 10.84 0.04 20.81
N PHE A 120 11.91 -0.66 20.50
CA PHE A 120 12.52 -1.60 21.42
C PHE A 120 13.11 -0.89 22.64
N LEU A 121 12.78 -1.37 23.82
CA LEU A 121 13.38 -0.96 25.08
C LEU A 121 14.42 -1.98 25.56
N THR A 122 14.09 -3.26 25.37
CA THR A 122 14.96 -4.41 25.65
C THR A 122 14.76 -5.48 24.57
N PRO A 123 15.53 -6.56 24.54
CA PRO A 123 15.28 -7.66 23.59
C PRO A 123 13.88 -8.30 23.67
N ASN A 124 13.21 -8.15 24.81
CA ASN A 124 11.90 -8.76 25.06
C ASN A 124 10.78 -7.74 25.34
N GLU A 125 11.05 -6.45 25.17
CA GLU A 125 10.09 -5.39 25.50
C GLU A 125 10.13 -4.27 24.47
N ILE A 126 8.93 -3.80 24.09
CA ILE A 126 8.74 -2.61 23.24
C ILE A 126 7.84 -1.60 23.92
N SER A 127 7.96 -0.32 23.53
CA SER A 127 6.97 0.70 23.83
C SER A 127 6.16 1.05 22.58
N ILE A 128 4.85 1.25 22.76
CA ILE A 128 3.91 1.75 21.75
C ILE A 128 3.05 2.81 22.42
N ASN A 129 3.07 4.04 21.92
CA ASN A 129 2.27 5.14 22.51
C ASN A 129 2.45 5.25 24.03
N GLN A 130 3.69 5.19 24.53
CA GLN A 130 4.09 5.24 25.95
C GLN A 130 3.63 4.06 26.82
N LYS A 131 3.02 3.03 26.23
CA LYS A 131 2.70 1.76 26.91
C LYS A 131 3.75 0.72 26.57
N HIS A 132 4.06 -0.12 27.55
CA HIS A 132 5.07 -1.16 27.44
C HIS A 132 4.41 -2.53 27.23
N TYR A 133 5.00 -3.32 26.35
CA TYR A 133 4.53 -4.67 26.03
C TYR A 133 5.69 -5.62 25.88
N SER A 134 5.56 -6.78 26.50
CA SER A 134 6.60 -7.82 26.48
C SER A 134 6.20 -9.01 25.62
N ALA A 135 7.17 -9.61 24.93
CA ALA A 135 6.94 -10.82 24.15
C ALA A 135 8.11 -11.80 24.24
N LYS A 136 7.75 -13.07 24.08
CA LYS A 136 8.75 -14.14 23.96
C LYS A 136 9.55 -13.99 22.66
N ASN A 137 8.87 -13.61 21.57
CA ASN A 137 9.48 -13.43 20.26
C ASN A 137 8.94 -12.17 19.58
N PHE A 138 9.77 -11.58 18.70
CA PHE A 138 9.39 -10.49 17.81
C PHE A 138 9.62 -10.88 16.36
N LEU A 139 8.70 -10.51 15.48
CA LEU A 139 8.89 -10.58 14.04
C LEU A 139 8.91 -9.15 13.49
N ILE A 140 10.04 -8.77 12.89
CA ILE A 140 10.19 -7.48 12.23
C ILE A 140 9.79 -7.63 10.76
N ALA A 141 8.63 -7.09 10.38
CA ALA A 141 8.04 -7.13 9.05
C ALA A 141 7.62 -5.73 8.57
N THR A 142 8.43 -4.72 8.91
CA THR A 142 8.13 -3.29 8.75
C THR A 142 8.20 -2.79 7.30
N GLY A 143 8.55 -3.65 6.34
CA GLY A 143 8.67 -3.29 4.92
C GLY A 143 9.85 -2.36 4.65
N SER A 144 9.67 -1.47 3.68
CA SER A 144 10.70 -0.55 3.20
C SER A 144 10.18 0.88 3.08
N LYS A 145 11.10 1.82 3.02
CA LYS A 145 10.82 3.22 2.69
C LYS A 145 11.27 3.50 1.25
N ILE A 146 10.54 4.38 0.57
CA ILE A 146 10.98 4.88 -0.74
C ILE A 146 12.27 5.66 -0.54
N SER A 147 13.32 5.27 -1.27
CA SER A 147 14.55 6.04 -1.36
C SER A 147 14.39 7.13 -2.40
N ILE A 148 14.52 8.37 -1.97
CA ILE A 148 14.57 9.52 -2.88
C ILE A 148 16.02 9.63 -3.37
N PRO A 149 16.25 9.69 -4.70
CA PRO A 149 17.61 9.84 -5.22
C PRO A 149 18.22 11.19 -4.79
N ASP A 150 19.53 11.19 -4.61
CA ASP A 150 20.29 12.40 -4.27
C ASP A 150 20.38 13.31 -5.51
N ILE A 151 19.38 14.17 -5.66
CA ILE A 151 19.30 15.17 -6.73
C ILE A 151 19.36 16.54 -6.07
N LYS A 152 20.34 17.34 -6.47
CA LYS A 152 20.53 18.70 -5.94
C LYS A 152 19.24 19.52 -6.07
N ASN A 153 18.83 20.15 -4.98
CA ASN A 153 17.64 21.02 -4.88
C ASN A 153 16.29 20.31 -5.14
N ILE A 154 16.19 19.00 -4.96
CA ILE A 154 14.94 18.26 -5.15
C ILE A 154 13.84 18.75 -4.20
N GLU A 155 14.21 19.25 -3.04
CA GLU A 155 13.30 19.82 -2.02
C GLU A 155 12.56 21.06 -2.53
N ASN A 156 13.08 21.74 -3.53
CA ASN A 156 12.47 22.93 -4.14
C ASN A 156 11.52 22.59 -5.30
N VAL A 157 11.36 21.32 -5.62
CA VAL A 157 10.55 20.84 -6.74
C VAL A 157 9.38 19.99 -6.22
N ARG A 158 8.19 20.22 -6.76
CA ARG A 158 7.08 19.30 -6.49
C ARG A 158 7.32 17.98 -7.22
N TYR A 159 7.56 16.92 -6.47
CA TYR A 159 7.71 15.58 -7.03
C TYR A 159 6.67 14.60 -6.48
N TYR A 160 6.52 13.51 -7.18
CA TYR A 160 5.68 12.38 -6.79
C TYR A 160 6.55 11.14 -6.62
N THR A 161 6.11 10.26 -5.77
CA THR A 161 6.66 8.91 -5.60
C THR A 161 5.63 7.89 -6.10
N PRO A 162 5.99 6.62 -6.26
CA PRO A 162 5.02 5.58 -6.56
C PRO A 162 3.81 5.55 -5.62
N LYS A 163 4.00 5.88 -4.35
CA LYS A 163 2.91 5.97 -3.37
C LYS A 163 1.95 7.14 -3.59
N THR A 164 2.43 8.23 -4.17
CA THR A 164 1.67 9.49 -4.23
C THR A 164 1.14 9.81 -5.62
N ILE A 165 1.74 9.26 -6.68
CA ILE A 165 1.38 9.59 -8.06
C ILE A 165 -0.07 9.24 -8.40
N PHE A 166 -0.63 8.21 -7.79
CA PHE A 166 -2.03 7.81 -8.02
C PHE A 166 -3.05 8.58 -7.19
N ASN A 167 -2.60 9.57 -6.39
CA ASN A 167 -3.46 10.47 -5.61
C ASN A 167 -3.64 11.84 -6.27
N ILE A 168 -3.15 12.03 -7.49
CA ILE A 168 -3.37 13.26 -8.26
C ILE A 168 -4.84 13.45 -8.62
N ALA A 169 -5.28 14.70 -8.64
CA ALA A 169 -6.66 15.04 -9.03
C ALA A 169 -6.89 14.90 -10.55
N ARG A 170 -5.85 15.10 -11.35
CA ARG A 170 -5.84 14.97 -12.81
C ARG A 170 -4.42 14.68 -13.31
N PRO A 171 -4.26 13.99 -14.45
CA PRO A 171 -2.95 13.81 -15.07
C PRO A 171 -2.27 15.15 -15.34
N PRO A 172 -0.97 15.30 -15.07
CA PRO A 172 -0.23 16.52 -15.39
C PRO A 172 -0.09 16.69 -16.90
N LYS A 173 0.11 17.92 -17.39
CA LYS A 173 0.39 18.15 -18.82
C LYS A 173 1.69 17.48 -19.25
N SER A 174 2.69 17.52 -18.38
CA SER A 174 3.98 16.86 -18.59
C SER A 174 4.55 16.38 -17.27
N ILE A 175 5.38 15.35 -17.33
CA ILE A 175 6.11 14.78 -16.18
C ILE A 175 7.47 14.27 -16.64
N PHE A 176 8.46 14.44 -15.78
CA PHE A 176 9.77 13.82 -15.93
C PHE A 176 9.88 12.68 -14.92
N ILE A 177 10.22 11.48 -15.37
CA ILE A 177 10.34 10.29 -14.50
C ILE A 177 11.83 9.96 -14.38
N VAL A 178 12.31 9.90 -13.15
CA VAL A 178 13.68 9.49 -12.83
C VAL A 178 13.69 8.01 -12.50
N GLY A 179 14.33 7.22 -13.34
CA GLY A 179 14.42 5.78 -13.24
C GLY A 179 13.74 5.04 -14.40
N GLY A 180 14.20 3.83 -14.68
CA GLY A 180 13.73 2.97 -15.79
C GLY A 180 13.26 1.59 -15.33
N GLY A 181 13.01 1.39 -14.04
CA GLY A 181 12.48 0.14 -13.51
C GLY A 181 11.04 -0.13 -13.93
N ALA A 182 10.55 -1.34 -13.70
CA ALA A 182 9.22 -1.79 -14.12
C ALA A 182 8.09 -0.84 -13.68
N GLU A 183 8.14 -0.35 -12.45
CA GLU A 183 7.15 0.57 -11.90
C GLU A 183 7.17 1.93 -12.61
N ALA A 184 8.36 2.47 -12.90
CA ALA A 184 8.50 3.72 -13.64
C ALA A 184 7.92 3.62 -15.06
N VAL A 185 8.19 2.51 -15.76
CA VAL A 185 7.66 2.25 -17.10
C VAL A 185 6.13 2.10 -17.09
N GLU A 186 5.58 1.42 -16.11
CA GLU A 186 4.12 1.27 -15.97
C GLU A 186 3.43 2.62 -15.69
N ILE A 187 3.98 3.42 -14.79
CA ILE A 187 3.49 4.78 -14.50
C ILE A 187 3.57 5.66 -15.75
N ALA A 188 4.69 5.60 -16.48
CA ALA A 188 4.86 6.33 -17.73
C ALA A 188 3.79 5.99 -18.76
N GLN A 189 3.51 4.70 -18.96
CA GLN A 189 2.46 4.24 -19.88
C GLN A 189 1.06 4.68 -19.43
N ILE A 190 0.75 4.60 -18.13
CA ILE A 190 -0.53 5.04 -17.60
C ILE A 190 -0.73 6.53 -17.90
N LEU A 191 0.23 7.36 -17.56
CA LEU A 191 0.13 8.80 -17.74
C LEU A 191 0.11 9.21 -19.22
N ALA A 192 0.93 8.59 -20.06
CA ALA A 192 0.96 8.86 -21.51
C ALA A 192 -0.38 8.59 -22.19
N ILE A 193 -1.07 7.51 -21.83
CA ILE A 193 -2.39 7.16 -22.39
C ILE A 193 -3.43 8.20 -22.00
N PHE A 194 -3.33 8.80 -20.82
CA PHE A 194 -4.17 9.91 -20.39
C PHE A 194 -3.69 11.28 -20.89
N GLY A 195 -2.76 11.32 -21.84
CA GLY A 195 -2.34 12.54 -22.53
C GLY A 195 -1.22 13.34 -21.89
N THR A 196 -0.55 12.79 -20.86
CA THR A 196 0.64 13.40 -20.27
C THR A 196 1.85 13.25 -21.21
N LYS A 197 2.60 14.32 -21.44
CA LYS A 197 3.92 14.25 -22.07
C LYS A 197 4.93 13.70 -21.04
N VAL A 198 5.43 12.50 -21.25
CA VAL A 198 6.39 11.81 -20.37
C VAL A 198 7.80 11.88 -20.96
#